data_61d6b498018d39491f6311cdda9376a7
#
_entry.id   61d6b498018d39491f6311cdda9376a7
#
_cell.length_a   1.000
_cell.length_b   1.000
_cell.length_c   1.000
_cell.angle_alpha   90.00
_cell.angle_beta   90.00
_cell.angle_gamma   90.00
#
_symmetry.space_group_name_H-M   'P 1'
#
loop_
_entity.id
_entity.type
_entity.pdbx_description
1 polymer ?
#
loop_
_entity_poly.entity_id
_entity_poly.type
_entity_poly.pdbx_seq_one_letter_code
_entity_poly.pdbx_strand_id
1 'polypeptide(L)'
;LLKRIKKGEASGAVGPPQLLLGVLALLSVLLLALVSAAIAFGSTQAGTVASPVPPMNLPADAGVSGSSADGSDSERWIVGARPGAESRSIARRLGAQVVDPALGIYSTARDRATSLAASLRRAGLLVYAEPDVAATSASYPSLNQQQTWLNQIVDTVEITPPPVTPNSPRLGLVEESLDSTHPDLSLANLTGALSVGPLEDDHGTAIAAIAGSPAGDGDGSDANGIVGVWPGMNMSLFPSGTNCTSATRAVLAAARAGVAVINMSYGFASSQCFSHYVATETAVKKGVLPVASAGNDFETGNMPMRPATDPHVVSVSAVTKERVIAPFATQNRQVDITAPGVGIYSPAIQVPPAGSSLPAWGLKDGTSYSAPMVSAAATWLAQARPGLEARQIGRLLTTSATDLGPPGRDPMYGEGLLNIGSALSTKAPPADPMEPNDDIRWLKGSLLPSKSAYLWRPGRRAAGKAVATLGRSKDPADVYRVLIAPRRKVLITTAQFEGDVALKVFRPGAKTILKGGGQVIVRSDKARPATEGVLVRNSKRRPQTVYVSVTVSPRWSDEYVRYRLAVAGRR
;
A
#
# COMPACT_ATOMS: atom_id res chain seq x y z
N LEU A 1 -1.18 -11.99 52.02
CA LEU A 1 -2.46 -11.32 52.34
C LEU A 1 -3.64 -11.98 51.64
N LEU A 2 -3.54 -12.32 50.36
CA LEU A 2 -4.62 -12.97 49.57
C LEU A 2 -4.91 -14.42 49.95
N LYS A 3 -4.06 -15.12 50.72
CA LYS A 3 -4.29 -16.47 51.23
C LYS A 3 -5.04 -16.52 52.57
N ARG A 4 -5.23 -15.37 53.27
CA ARG A 4 -5.96 -15.30 54.54
C ARG A 4 -7.43 -14.97 54.44
N ILE A 5 -7.89 -14.61 53.26
CA ILE A 5 -9.32 -14.23 53.04
C ILE A 5 -10.24 -15.45 52.78
N LYS A 6 -9.69 -16.67 52.68
CA LYS A 6 -10.46 -17.90 52.41
C LYS A 6 -10.75 -18.80 53.62
N LYS A 7 -10.45 -18.33 54.82
CA LYS A 7 -10.94 -19.04 56.04
C LYS A 7 -11.67 -18.03 56.91
N GLY A 8 -12.98 -18.08 56.85
CA GLY A 8 -13.82 -17.31 57.73
C GLY A 8 -13.75 -17.80 59.17
N GLU A 9 -13.39 -16.91 60.05
CA GLU A 9 -13.82 -16.97 61.44
C GLU A 9 -14.08 -15.54 61.93
N ALA A 10 -15.27 -15.34 62.41
CA ALA A 10 -15.80 -14.08 62.86
C ALA A 10 -15.34 -13.77 64.27
N SER A 11 -14.98 -12.52 64.54
CA SER A 11 -15.48 -11.76 65.70
C SER A 11 -14.84 -10.39 65.80
N GLY A 12 -15.63 -9.34 66.08
CA GLY A 12 -15.12 -8.07 66.58
C GLY A 12 -15.32 -6.87 65.62
N ALA A 13 -16.37 -6.13 65.85
CA ALA A 13 -16.80 -4.95 65.14
C ALA A 13 -15.77 -3.80 65.14
N VAL A 14 -15.40 -3.31 63.96
CA VAL A 14 -15.02 -1.93 63.72
C VAL A 14 -15.54 -1.52 62.33
N GLY A 15 -16.20 -0.39 62.23
CA GLY A 15 -17.05 0.07 61.15
C GLY A 15 -16.33 0.34 59.82
N PRO A 16 -17.05 0.29 58.72
CA PRO A 16 -16.53 0.13 57.37
C PRO A 16 -16.40 1.37 56.49
N PRO A 17 -15.94 2.56 56.85
CA PRO A 17 -15.56 3.49 55.78
C PRO A 17 -14.09 3.81 55.65
N GLN A 18 -13.24 3.54 56.64
CA GLN A 18 -11.84 3.97 56.57
C GLN A 18 -10.89 2.98 55.85
N LEU A 19 -11.23 1.68 55.81
CA LEU A 19 -10.40 0.69 55.09
C LEU A 19 -10.57 0.74 53.58
N LEU A 20 -11.75 1.12 53.07
CA LEU A 20 -12.00 1.20 51.63
C LEU A 20 -11.30 2.39 50.99
N LEU A 21 -11.20 3.53 51.68
CA LEU A 21 -10.46 4.71 51.21
C LEU A 21 -8.93 4.46 51.18
N GLY A 22 -8.41 3.73 52.16
CA GLY A 22 -6.99 3.38 52.19
C GLY A 22 -6.57 2.44 51.07
N VAL A 23 -7.40 1.47 50.71
CA VAL A 23 -7.12 0.53 49.61
C VAL A 23 -7.25 1.19 48.25
N LEU A 24 -8.20 2.10 48.07
CA LEU A 24 -8.37 2.88 46.85
C LEU A 24 -7.22 3.89 46.65
N ALA A 25 -6.74 4.53 47.73
CA ALA A 25 -5.58 5.42 47.68
C ALA A 25 -4.27 4.66 47.36
N LEU A 26 -4.06 3.47 47.92
CA LEU A 26 -2.91 2.63 47.60
C LEU A 26 -2.94 2.09 46.15
N LEU A 27 -4.11 1.70 45.65
CA LEU A 27 -4.28 1.29 44.26
C LEU A 27 -4.07 2.43 43.26
N SER A 28 -4.48 3.65 43.62
CA SER A 28 -4.24 4.83 42.79
C SER A 28 -2.76 5.22 42.73
N VAL A 29 -2.05 5.14 43.85
CA VAL A 29 -0.59 5.40 43.89
C VAL A 29 0.19 4.32 43.15
N LEU A 30 -0.23 3.05 43.24
CA LEU A 30 0.40 1.94 42.50
C LEU A 30 0.16 2.05 41.00
N LEU A 31 -1.02 2.52 40.59
CA LEU A 31 -1.36 2.74 39.19
C LEU A 31 -0.58 3.93 38.59
N LEU A 32 -0.41 5.04 39.36
CA LEU A 32 0.42 6.16 38.96
C LEU A 32 1.91 5.78 38.89
N ALA A 33 2.41 4.97 39.80
CA ALA A 33 3.79 4.49 39.78
C ALA A 33 4.05 3.55 38.60
N LEU A 34 3.10 2.70 38.22
CA LEU A 34 3.18 1.84 37.04
C LEU A 34 3.12 2.62 35.72
N VAL A 35 2.36 3.70 35.67
CA VAL A 35 2.30 4.59 34.50
C VAL A 35 3.60 5.41 34.40
N SER A 36 4.15 5.89 35.51
CA SER A 36 5.44 6.62 35.52
C SER A 36 6.64 5.73 35.20
N ALA A 37 6.63 4.46 35.63
CA ALA A 37 7.65 3.48 35.28
C ALA A 37 7.60 3.05 33.81
N ALA A 38 6.41 3.03 33.21
CA ALA A 38 6.25 2.78 31.75
C ALA A 38 6.78 3.93 30.88
N ILE A 39 6.83 5.16 31.43
CA ILE A 39 7.37 6.34 30.72
C ILE A 39 8.90 6.44 30.89
N ALA A 40 9.48 5.88 31.97
CA ALA A 40 10.92 6.00 32.28
C ALA A 40 11.80 4.91 31.65
N PHE A 41 11.24 3.81 31.14
CA PHE A 41 12.00 2.69 30.53
C PHE A 41 11.91 2.65 28.99
N GLY A 42 11.47 3.73 28.35
CA GLY A 42 11.26 3.85 26.89
C GLY A 42 12.39 4.56 26.13
N SER A 43 13.56 4.80 26.70
CA SER A 43 14.62 5.50 25.99
C SER A 43 15.95 4.74 25.99
N THR A 44 16.06 3.71 25.14
CA THR A 44 17.33 3.32 24.50
C THR A 44 17.06 2.51 23.23
N GLN A 45 17.37 3.16 22.12
CA GLN A 45 17.67 2.58 20.79
C GLN A 45 16.68 1.56 20.21
N ALA A 46 15.70 2.09 19.49
CA ALA A 46 15.11 1.39 18.35
C ALA A 46 14.99 2.42 17.20
N GLY A 47 15.37 1.98 16.01
CA GLY A 47 15.35 2.80 14.81
C GLY A 47 13.99 3.47 14.60
N THR A 48 14.02 4.63 14.02
CA THR A 48 12.93 5.57 13.76
C THR A 48 11.67 4.87 13.23
N VAL A 49 10.80 4.49 14.14
CA VAL A 49 9.36 4.40 13.87
C VAL A 49 8.91 5.85 13.78
N ALA A 50 8.29 6.22 12.67
CA ALA A 50 7.72 7.55 12.49
C ALA A 50 6.97 7.96 13.77
N SER A 51 7.40 9.04 14.37
CA SER A 51 6.74 9.64 15.53
C SER A 51 5.27 9.89 15.15
N PRO A 52 4.31 9.71 16.05
CA PRO A 52 2.97 10.20 15.83
C PRO A 52 3.07 11.69 15.55
N VAL A 53 2.50 12.12 14.42
CA VAL A 53 2.41 13.52 14.05
C VAL A 53 1.95 14.31 15.28
N PRO A 54 2.69 15.31 15.73
CA PRO A 54 2.25 16.14 16.85
C PRO A 54 0.89 16.76 16.47
N PRO A 55 -0.05 16.93 17.41
CA PRO A 55 -1.30 17.60 17.11
C PRO A 55 -0.96 18.97 16.54
N MET A 56 -1.37 19.19 15.28
CA MET A 56 -1.16 20.47 14.62
C MET A 56 -1.88 21.53 15.43
N ASN A 57 -1.11 22.39 16.13
CA ASN A 57 -1.66 23.53 16.81
C ASN A 57 -2.22 24.45 15.73
N LEU A 58 -3.53 24.65 15.76
CA LEU A 58 -4.13 25.76 15.02
C LEU A 58 -3.42 27.03 15.47
N PRO A 59 -2.78 27.80 14.58
CA PRO A 59 -2.17 29.06 14.96
C PRO A 59 -3.26 29.95 15.55
N ALA A 60 -3.01 30.48 16.73
CA ALA A 60 -3.97 31.30 17.45
C ALA A 60 -4.24 32.62 16.75
N ASP A 61 -3.38 33.08 15.86
CA ASP A 61 -3.57 34.29 15.07
C ASP A 61 -2.64 34.26 13.85
N ALA A 62 -3.14 33.77 12.72
CA ALA A 62 -2.53 34.10 11.44
C ALA A 62 -3.38 35.18 10.79
N GLY A 63 -2.92 36.40 10.91
CA GLY A 63 -3.50 37.53 10.20
C GLY A 63 -3.46 37.30 8.69
N VAL A 64 -4.62 37.27 8.07
CA VAL A 64 -4.78 37.21 6.63
C VAL A 64 -4.47 38.59 6.05
N SER A 65 -3.32 38.74 5.43
CA SER A 65 -3.06 39.84 4.50
C SER A 65 -2.76 39.23 3.13
N GLY A 66 -3.73 39.34 2.24
CA GLY A 66 -3.59 38.91 0.83
C GLY A 66 -4.95 38.94 0.16
N SER A 67 -5.32 40.10 -0.36
CA SER A 67 -6.50 40.30 -1.21
C SER A 67 -6.32 39.58 -2.55
N SER A 68 -7.19 38.65 -2.88
CA SER A 68 -7.59 38.39 -4.26
C SER A 68 -9.10 38.20 -4.29
N ALA A 69 -9.73 39.11 -5.03
CA ALA A 69 -11.13 39.07 -5.34
C ALA A 69 -11.38 37.94 -6.34
N ASP A 70 -12.03 36.86 -5.94
CA ASP A 70 -13.16 36.27 -6.63
C ASP A 70 -13.86 35.29 -5.68
N GLY A 71 -15.16 35.48 -5.49
CA GLY A 71 -15.89 34.76 -4.47
C GLY A 71 -16.56 33.53 -5.03
N SER A 72 -16.07 32.36 -4.77
CA SER A 72 -16.84 31.10 -4.76
C SER A 72 -16.15 29.85 -4.21
N ASP A 73 -14.96 29.90 -3.61
CA ASP A 73 -14.42 28.72 -2.93
C ASP A 73 -14.47 28.88 -1.41
N SER A 74 -15.56 28.41 -0.81
CA SER A 74 -15.64 28.20 0.63
C SER A 74 -14.72 27.04 1.00
N GLU A 75 -13.50 27.37 1.44
CA GLU A 75 -12.56 26.39 2.01
C GLU A 75 -13.30 25.50 3.02
N ARG A 76 -13.37 24.23 2.73
CA ARG A 76 -13.94 23.24 3.63
C ARG A 76 -12.86 22.66 4.53
N TRP A 77 -13.28 22.13 5.66
CA TRP A 77 -12.43 21.44 6.62
C TRP A 77 -13.02 20.09 6.98
N ILE A 78 -12.13 19.14 7.23
CA ILE A 78 -12.45 17.83 7.77
C ILE A 78 -12.09 17.82 9.24
N VAL A 79 -13.04 17.39 10.09
CA VAL A 79 -12.84 17.29 11.53
C VAL A 79 -13.14 15.87 11.97
N GLY A 80 -12.12 15.18 12.48
CA GLY A 80 -12.23 13.84 13.05
C GLY A 80 -12.44 13.89 14.56
N ALA A 81 -13.41 13.14 15.05
CA ALA A 81 -13.69 13.00 16.47
C ALA A 81 -13.86 11.53 16.85
N ARG A 82 -13.68 11.21 18.14
CA ARG A 82 -14.06 9.88 18.64
C ARG A 82 -15.54 9.63 18.32
N PRO A 83 -15.86 8.53 17.62
CA PRO A 83 -17.23 8.27 17.18
C PRO A 83 -18.16 8.06 18.37
N GLY A 84 -19.36 8.65 18.32
CA GLY A 84 -20.35 8.52 19.38
C GLY A 84 -21.54 9.45 19.20
N ALA A 85 -22.54 9.31 20.07
CA ALA A 85 -23.73 10.16 20.05
C ALA A 85 -23.39 11.63 20.37
N GLU A 86 -22.45 11.86 21.27
CA GLU A 86 -22.04 13.18 21.70
C GLU A 86 -21.31 13.96 20.58
N SER A 87 -20.33 13.34 19.91
CA SER A 87 -19.65 13.97 18.77
C SER A 87 -20.63 14.31 17.64
N ARG A 88 -21.55 13.42 17.32
CA ARG A 88 -22.63 13.69 16.34
C ARG A 88 -23.55 14.84 16.75
N SER A 89 -23.88 14.93 18.05
CA SER A 89 -24.70 16.02 18.56
C SER A 89 -23.99 17.38 18.45
N ILE A 90 -22.71 17.44 18.79
CA ILE A 90 -21.89 18.65 18.68
C ILE A 90 -21.78 19.07 17.19
N ALA A 91 -21.48 18.11 16.31
CA ALA A 91 -21.33 18.37 14.87
C ALA A 91 -22.64 18.92 14.24
N ARG A 92 -23.78 18.29 14.53
CA ARG A 92 -25.09 18.76 14.05
C ARG A 92 -25.43 20.16 14.54
N ARG A 93 -25.19 20.46 15.82
CA ARG A 93 -25.45 21.78 16.41
C ARG A 93 -24.67 22.88 15.74
N LEU A 94 -23.47 22.59 15.23
CA LEU A 94 -22.59 23.52 14.55
C LEU A 94 -22.69 23.45 13.03
N GLY A 95 -23.70 22.74 12.51
CA GLY A 95 -24.01 22.69 11.08
C GLY A 95 -22.97 21.92 10.25
N ALA A 96 -22.22 21.01 10.86
CA ALA A 96 -21.29 20.17 10.14
C ALA A 96 -22.00 18.97 9.47
N GLN A 97 -21.57 18.65 8.27
CA GLN A 97 -22.03 17.48 7.52
C GLN A 97 -21.33 16.22 8.03
N VAL A 98 -22.06 15.13 8.13
CA VAL A 98 -21.51 13.84 8.51
C VAL A 98 -20.94 13.17 7.28
N VAL A 99 -19.62 12.96 7.25
CA VAL A 99 -18.93 12.22 6.18
C VAL A 99 -18.99 10.72 6.47
N ASP A 100 -18.59 10.31 7.68
CA ASP A 100 -18.71 8.93 8.14
C ASP A 100 -19.03 8.89 9.65
N PRO A 101 -20.21 8.41 10.03
CA PRO A 101 -20.64 8.38 11.44
C PRO A 101 -19.94 7.29 12.26
N ALA A 102 -19.46 6.21 11.62
CA ALA A 102 -18.77 5.12 12.28
C ALA A 102 -17.32 5.46 12.60
N LEU A 103 -16.71 6.33 11.78
CA LEU A 103 -15.36 6.84 11.98
C LEU A 103 -15.34 8.20 12.69
N GLY A 104 -16.50 8.84 12.87
CA GLY A 104 -16.61 10.16 13.50
C GLY A 104 -16.01 11.28 12.66
N ILE A 105 -16.16 11.20 11.32
CA ILE A 105 -15.62 12.18 10.38
C ILE A 105 -16.73 13.16 9.98
N TYR A 106 -16.42 14.45 10.05
CA TYR A 106 -17.32 15.55 9.74
C TYR A 106 -16.64 16.52 8.79
N SER A 107 -17.42 17.12 7.87
CA SER A 107 -16.97 18.19 6.98
C SER A 107 -17.75 19.47 7.26
N THR A 108 -17.06 20.62 7.26
CA THR A 108 -17.69 21.92 7.53
C THR A 108 -16.91 23.05 6.84
N ALA A 109 -17.52 24.22 6.72
CA ALA A 109 -16.81 25.40 6.21
C ALA A 109 -15.75 25.87 7.22
N ARG A 110 -14.70 26.51 6.72
CA ARG A 110 -13.54 26.98 7.51
C ARG A 110 -13.93 27.81 8.73
N ASP A 111 -14.87 28.73 8.58
CA ASP A 111 -15.37 29.62 9.64
C ASP A 111 -15.96 28.87 10.83
N ARG A 112 -16.56 27.70 10.57
CA ARG A 112 -17.18 26.83 11.58
C ARG A 112 -16.25 25.75 12.10
N ALA A 113 -15.18 25.42 11.36
CA ALA A 113 -14.25 24.37 11.73
C ALA A 113 -13.57 24.63 13.07
N THR A 114 -13.16 25.87 13.32
CA THR A 114 -12.54 26.29 14.59
C THR A 114 -13.49 26.08 15.76
N SER A 115 -14.77 26.48 15.61
CA SER A 115 -15.80 26.32 16.63
C SER A 115 -16.13 24.85 16.89
N LEU A 116 -16.18 24.04 15.85
CA LEU A 116 -16.40 22.59 15.93
C LEU A 116 -15.23 21.90 16.63
N ALA A 117 -14.00 22.16 16.21
CA ALA A 117 -12.80 21.61 16.80
C ALA A 117 -12.66 22.01 18.29
N ALA A 118 -12.91 23.29 18.62
CA ALA A 118 -12.86 23.75 20.00
C ALA A 118 -13.93 23.08 20.89
N SER A 119 -15.14 22.88 20.37
CA SER A 119 -16.22 22.21 21.11
C SER A 119 -15.93 20.73 21.32
N LEU A 120 -15.43 20.03 20.31
CA LEU A 120 -15.00 18.63 20.42
C LEU A 120 -13.78 18.48 21.35
N ARG A 121 -12.84 19.44 21.33
CA ARG A 121 -11.69 19.45 22.24
C ARG A 121 -12.12 19.61 23.70
N ARG A 122 -13.05 20.54 24.00
CA ARG A 122 -13.60 20.69 25.35
C ARG A 122 -14.31 19.43 25.85
N ALA A 123 -14.94 18.68 24.96
CA ALA A 123 -15.56 17.40 25.26
C ALA A 123 -14.55 16.23 25.31
N GLY A 124 -13.27 16.46 25.04
CA GLY A 124 -12.26 15.40 24.98
C GLY A 124 -12.43 14.43 23.80
N LEU A 125 -13.16 14.84 22.77
CA LEU A 125 -13.52 13.99 21.63
C LEU A 125 -12.73 14.30 20.37
N LEU A 126 -12.08 15.47 20.24
CA LEU A 126 -11.31 15.85 19.05
C LEU A 126 -10.15 14.89 18.83
N VAL A 127 -9.99 14.41 17.58
CA VAL A 127 -8.87 13.58 17.15
C VAL A 127 -7.95 14.38 16.22
N TYR A 128 -8.51 15.02 15.18
CA TYR A 128 -7.80 15.90 14.25
C TYR A 128 -8.75 16.94 13.65
N ALA A 129 -8.17 17.99 13.07
CA ALA A 129 -8.87 18.93 12.21
C ALA A 129 -7.88 19.37 11.13
N GLU A 130 -8.29 19.29 9.86
CA GLU A 130 -7.45 19.54 8.71
C GLU A 130 -8.26 20.24 7.61
N PRO A 131 -7.63 21.03 6.73
CA PRO A 131 -8.27 21.54 5.53
C PRO A 131 -8.74 20.36 4.64
N ASP A 132 -9.89 20.51 4.01
CA ASP A 132 -10.35 19.62 2.95
C ASP A 132 -9.66 20.09 1.67
N VAL A 133 -8.40 19.70 1.53
CA VAL A 133 -7.60 20.06 0.36
C VAL A 133 -8.00 19.17 -0.80
N ALA A 134 -8.29 19.78 -1.93
CA ALA A 134 -8.38 19.07 -3.19
C ALA A 134 -7.04 18.37 -3.46
N ALA A 135 -7.09 17.15 -3.96
CA ALA A 135 -5.91 16.51 -4.50
C ALA A 135 -5.43 17.39 -5.65
N THR A 136 -4.32 18.09 -5.46
CA THR A 136 -3.75 18.92 -6.51
C THR A 136 -3.13 18.01 -7.55
N SER A 137 -3.79 17.86 -8.69
CA SER A 137 -3.13 17.56 -9.94
C SER A 137 -2.36 18.81 -10.34
N ALA A 138 -1.05 18.79 -10.22
CA ALA A 138 -0.23 19.90 -10.70
C ALA A 138 -0.20 19.82 -12.24
N SER A 139 -1.06 20.58 -12.90
CA SER A 139 -1.00 20.80 -14.35
C SER A 139 -0.43 22.17 -14.62
N TYR A 140 0.69 22.24 -15.33
CA TYR A 140 1.22 23.49 -15.86
C TYR A 140 0.84 23.62 -17.35
N PRO A 141 0.36 24.77 -17.82
CA PRO A 141 0.10 24.99 -19.24
C PRO A 141 1.43 25.04 -19.98
N SER A 142 1.62 24.22 -21.00
CA SER A 142 2.81 24.24 -21.82
C SER A 142 2.57 23.88 -23.28
N LEU A 143 3.49 24.36 -24.07
CA LEU A 143 3.56 24.31 -25.50
C LEU A 143 3.68 22.89 -26.06
N ASN A 144 3.10 22.66 -27.26
CA ASN A 144 3.23 21.44 -28.07
C ASN A 144 4.65 20.89 -28.06
N GLN A 145 4.89 19.86 -27.31
CA GLN A 145 6.11 19.06 -27.38
C GLN A 145 5.71 17.62 -27.69
N GLN A 146 6.41 17.03 -28.67
CA GLN A 146 6.16 15.65 -29.07
C GLN A 146 6.32 14.69 -27.91
N GLN A 147 5.58 13.62 -27.92
CA GLN A 147 5.65 12.52 -26.97
C GLN A 147 7.05 11.87 -26.97
N THR A 148 7.94 12.31 -26.10
CA THR A 148 9.32 11.81 -26.02
C THR A 148 9.50 10.74 -24.94
N TRP A 149 8.53 10.62 -24.03
CA TRP A 149 8.63 9.76 -22.85
C TRP A 149 8.61 8.26 -23.21
N LEU A 150 7.89 7.86 -24.26
CA LEU A 150 7.77 6.45 -24.64
C LEU A 150 9.13 5.87 -25.02
N ASN A 151 9.96 6.61 -25.74
CA ASN A 151 11.28 6.18 -26.18
C ASN A 151 12.27 5.94 -25.02
N GLN A 152 11.97 6.44 -23.83
CA GLN A 152 12.84 6.24 -22.67
C GLN A 152 12.66 4.86 -22.03
N ILE A 153 11.50 4.24 -22.21
CA ILE A 153 11.11 2.97 -21.56
C ILE A 153 11.07 1.78 -22.54
N VAL A 154 10.98 2.05 -23.83
CA VAL A 154 11.18 1.07 -24.89
C VAL A 154 12.63 1.15 -25.32
N ASP A 155 13.47 0.27 -24.86
CA ASP A 155 14.90 0.23 -25.17
C ASP A 155 15.15 0.37 -26.68
N THR A 156 16.38 0.66 -27.09
CA THR A 156 16.84 0.81 -28.50
C THR A 156 16.57 -0.43 -29.39
N VAL A 157 16.10 -1.53 -28.81
CA VAL A 157 15.62 -2.71 -29.54
C VAL A 157 14.17 -2.45 -29.96
N GLU A 158 13.89 -2.56 -31.25
CA GLU A 158 12.54 -2.51 -31.81
C GLU A 158 11.67 -3.61 -31.18
N ILE A 159 10.96 -3.26 -30.09
CA ILE A 159 9.98 -4.14 -29.49
C ILE A 159 8.60 -3.75 -30.00
N THR A 160 7.88 -4.75 -30.50
CA THR A 160 6.52 -4.55 -30.99
C THR A 160 5.52 -5.06 -29.95
N PRO A 161 4.56 -4.23 -29.52
CA PRO A 161 3.49 -4.67 -28.65
C PRO A 161 2.71 -5.83 -29.29
N PRO A 162 2.33 -6.86 -28.52
CA PRO A 162 1.55 -7.96 -29.05
C PRO A 162 0.15 -7.49 -29.49
N PRO A 163 -0.45 -8.12 -30.50
CA PRO A 163 -1.79 -7.75 -30.93
C PRO A 163 -2.80 -7.96 -29.79
N VAL A 164 -3.71 -7.01 -29.63
CA VAL A 164 -4.77 -7.05 -28.64
C VAL A 164 -5.93 -7.89 -29.14
N THR A 165 -6.45 -8.75 -28.30
CA THR A 165 -7.63 -9.58 -28.53
C THR A 165 -8.61 -9.42 -27.37
N PRO A 166 -9.88 -9.82 -27.50
CA PRO A 166 -10.84 -9.81 -26.39
C PRO A 166 -10.38 -10.62 -25.16
N ASN A 167 -9.51 -11.62 -25.36
CA ASN A 167 -8.95 -12.47 -24.31
C ASN A 167 -7.58 -11.99 -23.77
N SER A 168 -7.04 -10.92 -24.31
CA SER A 168 -5.79 -10.34 -23.78
C SER A 168 -5.98 -9.88 -22.34
N PRO A 169 -4.93 -9.95 -21.51
CA PRO A 169 -4.96 -9.43 -20.15
C PRO A 169 -5.49 -8.02 -20.09
N ARG A 170 -6.20 -7.69 -19.03
CA ARG A 170 -6.88 -6.42 -18.84
C ARG A 170 -6.22 -5.61 -17.74
N LEU A 171 -6.04 -4.32 -17.96
CA LEU A 171 -5.64 -3.34 -16.96
C LEU A 171 -6.89 -2.77 -16.26
N GLY A 172 -6.93 -2.81 -14.94
CA GLY A 172 -7.91 -2.10 -14.13
C GLY A 172 -7.39 -0.72 -13.77
N LEU A 173 -8.14 0.30 -14.14
CA LEU A 173 -7.88 1.69 -13.77
C LEU A 173 -8.75 2.05 -12.57
N VAL A 174 -8.13 2.38 -11.45
CA VAL A 174 -8.83 2.88 -10.25
C VAL A 174 -8.66 4.39 -10.23
N GLU A 175 -9.64 5.08 -10.83
CA GLU A 175 -9.64 6.52 -11.05
C GLU A 175 -11.03 7.08 -10.77
N GLU A 176 -11.18 8.40 -10.61
CA GLU A 176 -12.48 9.00 -10.36
C GLU A 176 -13.40 8.90 -11.57
N SER A 177 -12.89 9.32 -12.71
CA SER A 177 -13.60 9.36 -13.97
C SER A 177 -12.60 9.40 -15.12
N LEU A 178 -13.09 9.23 -16.34
CA LEU A 178 -12.36 9.51 -17.58
C LEU A 178 -13.33 9.92 -18.68
N ASP A 179 -12.91 10.79 -19.57
CA ASP A 179 -13.67 11.18 -20.76
C ASP A 179 -13.50 10.12 -21.84
N SER A 180 -14.52 9.28 -21.99
CA SER A 180 -14.53 8.22 -22.99
C SER A 180 -14.73 8.72 -24.43
N THR A 181 -14.98 10.02 -24.61
CA THR A 181 -15.13 10.63 -25.94
C THR A 181 -13.85 11.25 -26.47
N HIS A 182 -12.79 11.30 -25.63
CA HIS A 182 -11.49 11.77 -26.07
C HIS A 182 -10.91 10.90 -27.19
N PRO A 183 -10.40 11.45 -28.31
CA PRO A 183 -9.95 10.67 -29.47
C PRO A 183 -8.81 9.68 -29.15
N ASP A 184 -7.96 9.99 -28.17
CA ASP A 184 -6.92 9.07 -27.71
C ASP A 184 -7.45 7.83 -26.95
N LEU A 185 -8.77 7.70 -26.77
CA LEU A 185 -9.36 6.55 -26.09
C LEU A 185 -10.23 5.72 -27.03
N SER A 186 -9.89 4.44 -27.18
CA SER A 186 -10.73 3.50 -27.95
C SER A 186 -11.80 2.88 -27.06
N LEU A 187 -13.07 3.14 -27.35
CA LEU A 187 -14.20 2.55 -26.62
C LEU A 187 -14.27 1.02 -26.77
N ALA A 188 -13.77 0.46 -27.88
CA ALA A 188 -13.83 -0.98 -28.13
C ALA A 188 -13.11 -1.81 -27.06
N ASN A 189 -12.05 -1.26 -26.49
CA ASN A 189 -11.18 -1.93 -25.51
C ASN A 189 -11.30 -1.35 -24.09
N LEU A 190 -12.15 -0.35 -23.90
CA LEU A 190 -12.39 0.32 -22.63
C LEU A 190 -13.79 -0.02 -22.10
N THR A 191 -13.87 -0.49 -20.87
CA THR A 191 -15.14 -0.89 -20.21
C THR A 191 -15.22 -0.32 -18.80
N GLY A 192 -16.40 -0.35 -18.19
CA GLY A 192 -16.63 0.13 -16.83
C GLY A 192 -17.61 1.31 -16.80
N ALA A 193 -17.60 2.07 -15.72
CA ALA A 193 -18.46 3.24 -15.54
C ALA A 193 -17.83 4.48 -16.21
N LEU A 194 -17.95 4.55 -17.52
CA LEU A 194 -17.38 5.61 -18.34
C LEU A 194 -18.25 6.87 -18.27
N SER A 195 -17.63 8.02 -18.25
CA SER A 195 -18.28 9.32 -18.42
C SER A 195 -18.30 9.71 -19.90
N VAL A 196 -19.27 10.52 -20.29
CA VAL A 196 -19.42 11.04 -21.66
C VAL A 196 -19.31 12.56 -21.61
N GLY A 197 -18.39 13.10 -22.40
CA GLY A 197 -18.13 14.54 -22.48
C GLY A 197 -17.01 15.04 -21.56
N PRO A 198 -16.67 16.32 -21.71
CA PRO A 198 -15.58 16.91 -20.94
C PRO A 198 -15.88 16.86 -19.43
N LEU A 199 -14.88 16.44 -18.67
CA LEU A 199 -14.92 16.35 -17.21
C LEU A 199 -14.24 17.59 -16.60
N GLU A 200 -14.48 17.83 -15.32
CA GLU A 200 -13.76 18.86 -14.57
C GLU A 200 -12.30 18.47 -14.30
N ASP A 201 -11.99 17.15 -14.35
CA ASP A 201 -10.64 16.59 -14.16
C ASP A 201 -10.29 15.65 -15.33
N ASP A 202 -9.11 15.85 -15.90
CA ASP A 202 -8.55 15.06 -17.00
C ASP A 202 -7.60 13.93 -16.56
N HIS A 203 -7.39 13.79 -15.26
CA HIS A 203 -6.39 12.87 -14.70
C HIS A 203 -6.62 11.43 -15.18
N GLY A 204 -7.81 10.88 -15.00
CA GLY A 204 -8.10 9.51 -15.43
C GLY A 204 -8.03 9.33 -16.96
N THR A 205 -8.40 10.36 -17.75
CA THR A 205 -8.27 10.34 -19.20
C THR A 205 -6.81 10.26 -19.63
N ALA A 206 -5.94 11.06 -19.02
CA ALA A 206 -4.50 11.03 -19.27
C ALA A 206 -3.89 9.67 -18.86
N ILE A 207 -4.25 9.13 -17.68
CA ILE A 207 -3.79 7.83 -17.20
C ILE A 207 -4.15 6.70 -18.17
N ALA A 208 -5.40 6.68 -18.66
CA ALA A 208 -5.87 5.68 -19.62
C ALA A 208 -5.14 5.80 -20.98
N ALA A 209 -4.96 7.03 -21.47
CA ALA A 209 -4.29 7.27 -22.74
C ALA A 209 -2.79 6.90 -22.68
N ILE A 210 -2.07 7.27 -21.62
CA ILE A 210 -0.67 6.89 -21.40
C ILE A 210 -0.52 5.37 -21.40
N ALA A 211 -1.45 4.64 -20.81
CA ALA A 211 -1.41 3.18 -20.79
C ALA A 211 -1.71 2.58 -22.17
N GLY A 212 -2.75 3.03 -22.84
CA GLY A 212 -3.30 2.28 -23.96
C GLY A 212 -3.92 3.07 -25.12
N SER A 213 -3.61 4.36 -25.28
CA SER A 213 -4.04 5.10 -26.49
C SER A 213 -3.64 4.32 -27.75
N PRO A 214 -4.58 4.09 -28.69
CA PRO A 214 -4.25 3.40 -29.93
C PRO A 214 -3.28 4.23 -30.78
N ALA A 215 -2.56 3.58 -31.67
CA ALA A 215 -1.73 4.28 -32.65
C ALA A 215 -2.63 5.04 -33.62
N GLY A 216 -2.49 6.36 -33.66
CA GLY A 216 -3.35 7.25 -34.44
C GLY A 216 -4.60 7.66 -33.66
N ASP A 217 -4.98 8.91 -33.78
CA ASP A 217 -6.11 9.56 -33.10
C ASP A 217 -7.51 9.16 -33.62
N GLY A 218 -7.57 8.17 -34.51
CA GLY A 218 -8.83 7.71 -35.10
C GLY A 218 -9.46 8.65 -36.14
N ASP A 219 -8.95 9.88 -36.26
CA ASP A 219 -9.39 10.85 -37.25
C ASP A 219 -8.49 10.90 -38.49
N GLY A 220 -7.37 10.17 -38.49
CA GLY A 220 -6.38 10.12 -39.56
C GLY A 220 -5.39 11.29 -39.58
N SER A 221 -5.40 12.12 -38.53
CA SER A 221 -4.41 13.18 -38.35
C SER A 221 -3.48 12.83 -37.18
N ASP A 222 -2.34 12.21 -37.43
CA ASP A 222 -1.34 11.82 -36.39
C ASP A 222 -0.71 13.05 -35.67
N ALA A 223 -1.28 14.25 -35.84
CA ALA A 223 -0.61 15.47 -35.46
C ALA A 223 -0.73 15.83 -33.97
N ASN A 224 -1.72 15.35 -33.25
CA ASN A 224 -2.03 15.82 -31.89
C ASN A 224 -2.20 14.70 -30.84
N GLY A 225 -2.42 13.47 -31.23
CA GLY A 225 -2.64 12.35 -30.32
C GLY A 225 -1.37 11.75 -29.74
N ILE A 226 -1.52 10.87 -28.74
CA ILE A 226 -0.42 10.08 -28.20
C ILE A 226 -0.58 8.60 -28.53
N VAL A 227 0.51 7.85 -28.42
CA VAL A 227 0.52 6.39 -28.46
C VAL A 227 0.76 5.86 -27.05
N GLY A 228 -0.13 5.04 -26.53
CA GLY A 228 0.03 4.41 -25.22
C GLY A 228 1.16 3.38 -25.21
N VAL A 229 1.57 2.96 -24.01
CA VAL A 229 2.63 1.94 -23.84
C VAL A 229 2.25 0.63 -24.51
N TRP A 230 0.99 0.22 -24.42
CA TRP A 230 0.45 -0.91 -25.20
C TRP A 230 -0.80 -0.45 -25.97
N PRO A 231 -0.62 -0.02 -27.22
CA PRO A 231 -1.69 0.58 -27.99
C PRO A 231 -2.92 -0.31 -28.11
N GLY A 232 -4.09 0.26 -27.80
CA GLY A 232 -5.37 -0.42 -27.88
C GLY A 232 -5.57 -1.54 -26.83
N MET A 233 -4.79 -1.61 -25.77
CA MET A 233 -4.93 -2.63 -24.72
C MET A 233 -6.32 -2.65 -24.08
N ASN A 234 -6.70 -3.82 -23.56
CA ASN A 234 -7.95 -3.94 -22.82
C ASN A 234 -7.85 -3.25 -21.46
N MET A 235 -8.76 -2.32 -21.17
CA MET A 235 -8.83 -1.58 -19.91
C MET A 235 -10.23 -1.63 -19.31
N SER A 236 -10.34 -1.45 -17.99
CA SER A 236 -11.61 -1.27 -17.29
C SER A 236 -11.47 -0.20 -16.23
N LEU A 237 -12.39 0.77 -16.23
CA LEU A 237 -12.50 1.76 -15.18
C LEU A 237 -13.28 1.20 -13.99
N PHE A 238 -12.72 1.36 -12.81
CA PHE A 238 -13.32 1.09 -11.50
C PHE A 238 -13.38 2.42 -10.73
N PRO A 239 -14.52 3.10 -10.72
CA PRO A 239 -14.62 4.43 -10.16
C PRO A 239 -14.24 4.47 -8.69
N SER A 240 -13.35 5.38 -8.35
CA SER A 240 -12.87 5.63 -7.00
C SER A 240 -13.02 7.12 -6.73
N GLY A 241 -13.87 7.53 -5.87
CA GLY A 241 -13.78 8.92 -5.39
C GLY A 241 -12.52 9.12 -4.53
N THR A 242 -12.30 10.35 -4.10
CA THR A 242 -11.12 10.81 -3.33
C THR A 242 -10.97 10.20 -1.93
N ASN A 243 -11.82 9.26 -1.52
CA ASN A 243 -11.81 8.75 -0.15
C ASN A 243 -11.46 7.27 -0.06
N CYS A 244 -10.99 6.87 1.12
CA CYS A 244 -10.57 5.52 1.45
C CYS A 244 -11.64 4.45 1.15
N THR A 245 -12.91 4.72 1.40
CA THR A 245 -14.00 3.75 1.21
C THR A 245 -14.22 3.46 -0.28
N SER A 246 -14.28 4.50 -1.11
CA SER A 246 -14.47 4.35 -2.57
C SER A 246 -13.28 3.65 -3.21
N ALA A 247 -12.05 4.06 -2.89
CA ALA A 247 -10.83 3.42 -3.37
C ALA A 247 -10.74 1.93 -2.96
N THR A 248 -11.08 1.61 -1.70
CA THR A 248 -11.15 0.22 -1.24
C THR A 248 -12.16 -0.61 -2.04
N ARG A 249 -13.35 -0.05 -2.32
CA ARG A 249 -14.37 -0.73 -3.14
C ARG A 249 -13.92 -0.96 -4.56
N ALA A 250 -13.28 0.05 -5.18
CA ALA A 250 -12.80 -0.01 -6.56
C ALA A 250 -11.72 -1.09 -6.73
N VAL A 251 -10.72 -1.15 -5.84
CA VAL A 251 -9.68 -2.20 -5.84
C VAL A 251 -10.30 -3.59 -5.68
N LEU A 252 -11.26 -3.75 -4.76
CA LEU A 252 -11.94 -5.03 -4.59
C LEU A 252 -12.81 -5.42 -5.79
N ALA A 253 -13.42 -4.45 -6.47
CA ALA A 253 -14.17 -4.69 -7.70
C ALA A 253 -13.24 -5.12 -8.84
N ALA A 254 -12.14 -4.43 -9.05
CA ALA A 254 -11.09 -4.79 -10.01
C ALA A 254 -10.54 -6.21 -9.76
N ALA A 255 -10.23 -6.52 -8.51
CA ALA A 255 -9.78 -7.85 -8.12
C ALA A 255 -10.81 -8.96 -8.35
N ARG A 256 -12.11 -8.66 -8.25
CA ARG A 256 -13.19 -9.61 -8.57
C ARG A 256 -13.42 -9.77 -10.06
N ALA A 257 -13.22 -8.70 -10.82
CA ALA A 257 -13.33 -8.71 -12.28
C ALA A 257 -12.21 -9.51 -12.95
N GLY A 258 -11.14 -9.88 -12.21
CA GLY A 258 -10.05 -10.69 -12.71
C GLY A 258 -9.14 -9.92 -13.68
N VAL A 259 -8.94 -8.62 -13.47
CA VAL A 259 -7.92 -7.85 -14.20
C VAL A 259 -6.53 -8.41 -13.89
N ALA A 260 -5.59 -8.28 -14.80
CA ALA A 260 -4.21 -8.75 -14.58
C ALA A 260 -3.41 -7.80 -13.67
N VAL A 261 -3.63 -6.50 -13.86
CA VAL A 261 -2.94 -5.42 -13.17
C VAL A 261 -3.96 -4.37 -12.74
N ILE A 262 -3.72 -3.73 -11.59
CA ILE A 262 -4.49 -2.57 -11.13
C ILE A 262 -3.56 -1.36 -11.08
N ASN A 263 -3.91 -0.29 -11.81
CA ASN A 263 -3.27 1.01 -11.68
C ASN A 263 -3.96 1.86 -10.61
N MET A 264 -3.16 2.46 -9.73
CA MET A 264 -3.60 3.31 -8.63
C MET A 264 -2.75 4.58 -8.60
N SER A 265 -3.16 5.59 -9.38
CA SER A 265 -2.45 6.87 -9.49
C SER A 265 -2.87 7.88 -8.42
N TYR A 266 -3.03 7.43 -7.17
CA TYR A 266 -3.44 8.23 -6.02
C TYR A 266 -2.75 7.73 -4.74
N GLY A 267 -2.85 8.50 -3.65
CA GLY A 267 -2.28 8.12 -2.38
C GLY A 267 -3.03 8.62 -1.14
N PHE A 268 -2.85 7.91 -0.04
CA PHE A 268 -3.27 8.26 1.32
C PHE A 268 -2.06 8.22 2.23
N ALA A 269 -2.01 9.09 3.26
CA ALA A 269 -0.95 8.97 4.26
C ALA A 269 -0.83 7.54 4.80
N SER A 270 0.37 6.98 4.87
CA SER A 270 0.60 5.55 5.14
C SER A 270 0.03 5.05 6.48
N SER A 271 -0.21 5.94 7.44
CA SER A 271 -0.87 5.64 8.71
C SER A 271 -2.39 5.49 8.62
N GLN A 272 -2.99 5.83 7.48
CA GLN A 272 -4.43 5.84 7.24
C GLN A 272 -4.85 4.69 6.33
N CYS A 273 -6.15 4.52 6.13
CA CYS A 273 -6.74 3.65 5.14
C CYS A 273 -6.31 2.17 5.20
N PHE A 274 -6.31 1.56 6.37
CA PHE A 274 -5.96 0.14 6.54
C PHE A 274 -6.88 -0.80 5.73
N SER A 275 -8.12 -0.42 5.48
CA SER A 275 -9.05 -1.19 4.64
C SER A 275 -8.54 -1.30 3.20
N HIS A 276 -7.89 -0.26 2.69
CA HIS A 276 -7.30 -0.28 1.35
C HIS A 276 -6.13 -1.27 1.29
N TYR A 277 -5.28 -1.32 2.32
CA TYR A 277 -4.23 -2.34 2.42
C TYR A 277 -4.81 -3.77 2.39
N VAL A 278 -5.92 -4.03 3.08
CA VAL A 278 -6.60 -5.33 2.99
C VAL A 278 -7.13 -5.60 1.59
N ALA A 279 -7.56 -4.58 0.87
CA ALA A 279 -8.05 -4.71 -0.51
C ALA A 279 -6.91 -5.04 -1.49
N THR A 280 -5.76 -4.37 -1.38
CA THR A 280 -4.57 -4.67 -2.21
C THR A 280 -4.07 -6.09 -1.97
N GLU A 281 -3.96 -6.54 -0.70
CA GLU A 281 -3.58 -7.92 -0.38
C GLU A 281 -4.61 -8.95 -0.88
N THR A 282 -5.88 -8.56 -0.93
CA THR A 282 -6.93 -9.40 -1.53
C THR A 282 -6.73 -9.53 -3.05
N ALA A 283 -6.33 -8.45 -3.72
CA ALA A 283 -5.99 -8.47 -5.15
C ALA A 283 -4.78 -9.37 -5.42
N VAL A 284 -3.71 -9.21 -4.64
CA VAL A 284 -2.51 -10.09 -4.71
C VAL A 284 -2.87 -11.55 -4.56
N LYS A 285 -3.70 -11.90 -3.56
CA LYS A 285 -4.16 -13.28 -3.34
C LYS A 285 -4.96 -13.83 -4.51
N LYS A 286 -5.58 -12.99 -5.30
CA LYS A 286 -6.32 -13.36 -6.52
C LYS A 286 -5.43 -13.42 -7.76
N GLY A 287 -4.15 -13.16 -7.63
CA GLY A 287 -3.20 -13.16 -8.74
C GLY A 287 -3.19 -11.86 -9.56
N VAL A 288 -3.66 -10.77 -8.98
CA VAL A 288 -3.64 -9.44 -9.59
C VAL A 288 -2.43 -8.66 -9.10
N LEU A 289 -1.72 -7.96 -9.98
CA LEU A 289 -0.59 -7.10 -9.64
C LEU A 289 -1.07 -5.67 -9.35
N PRO A 290 -0.97 -5.17 -8.11
CA PRO A 290 -1.21 -3.76 -7.83
C PRO A 290 0.04 -2.93 -8.15
N VAL A 291 -0.16 -1.81 -8.84
CA VAL A 291 0.86 -0.81 -9.18
C VAL A 291 0.36 0.55 -8.72
N ALA A 292 1.20 1.35 -8.09
CA ALA A 292 0.81 2.66 -7.56
C ALA A 292 1.88 3.73 -7.76
N SER A 293 1.43 4.98 -7.89
CA SER A 293 2.30 6.15 -7.85
C SER A 293 2.94 6.33 -6.48
N ALA A 294 4.24 6.65 -6.42
CA ALA A 294 5.00 6.79 -5.16
C ALA A 294 4.56 7.98 -4.31
N GLY A 295 3.97 9.00 -4.92
CA GLY A 295 3.60 10.28 -4.31
C GLY A 295 4.45 11.44 -4.81
N ASN A 296 3.96 12.67 -4.58
CA ASN A 296 4.57 13.91 -5.08
C ASN A 296 4.94 14.87 -3.93
N ASP A 297 5.22 14.33 -2.74
CA ASP A 297 5.34 15.10 -1.50
C ASP A 297 6.78 15.30 -1.03
N PHE A 298 7.80 15.08 -1.88
CA PHE A 298 9.19 15.18 -1.46
C PHE A 298 9.52 16.56 -0.87
N GLU A 299 9.13 17.61 -1.58
CA GLU A 299 9.41 19.01 -1.17
C GLU A 299 8.52 19.46 0.00
N THR A 300 7.42 18.78 0.28
CA THR A 300 6.44 19.13 1.32
C THR A 300 6.48 18.21 2.54
N GLY A 301 7.55 17.44 2.70
CA GLY A 301 7.77 16.60 3.87
C GLY A 301 8.00 15.13 3.58
N ASN A 302 8.01 14.73 2.31
CA ASN A 302 8.34 13.38 1.86
C ASN A 302 7.54 12.29 2.57
N MET A 303 6.24 12.49 2.69
CA MET A 303 5.37 11.59 3.43
C MET A 303 5.19 10.25 2.70
N PRO A 304 5.43 9.12 3.39
CA PRO A 304 5.15 7.82 2.80
C PRO A 304 3.66 7.64 2.51
N MET A 305 3.32 7.30 1.27
CA MET A 305 1.93 7.19 0.80
C MET A 305 1.51 5.74 0.62
N ARG A 306 0.32 5.39 1.06
CA ARG A 306 -0.38 4.15 0.71
C ARG A 306 -1.23 4.41 -0.53
N PRO A 307 -1.34 3.50 -1.52
CA PRO A 307 -0.88 2.10 -1.45
C PRO A 307 0.60 1.87 -1.84
N ALA A 308 1.32 2.86 -2.33
CA ALA A 308 2.70 2.71 -2.79
C ALA A 308 3.63 2.06 -1.75
N THR A 309 3.44 2.33 -0.45
CA THR A 309 4.23 1.73 0.64
C THR A 309 3.73 0.37 1.13
N ASP A 310 2.61 -0.12 0.60
CA ASP A 310 2.08 -1.43 1.00
C ASP A 310 2.97 -2.56 0.45
N PRO A 311 3.10 -3.68 1.15
CA PRO A 311 3.69 -4.89 0.61
C PRO A 311 3.02 -5.30 -0.70
N HIS A 312 3.78 -5.93 -1.60
CA HIS A 312 3.29 -6.47 -2.89
C HIS A 312 2.74 -5.45 -3.89
N VAL A 313 2.71 -4.15 -3.57
CA VAL A 313 2.38 -3.07 -4.50
C VAL A 313 3.66 -2.59 -5.17
N VAL A 314 3.71 -2.55 -6.49
CA VAL A 314 4.83 -1.93 -7.22
C VAL A 314 4.69 -0.42 -7.13
N SER A 315 5.63 0.22 -6.45
CA SER A 315 5.67 1.67 -6.26
C SER A 315 6.48 2.34 -7.36
N VAL A 316 5.88 3.29 -8.06
CA VAL A 316 6.46 3.94 -9.24
C VAL A 316 6.78 5.39 -8.95
N SER A 317 8.05 5.76 -9.03
CA SER A 317 8.54 7.14 -8.95
C SER A 317 8.66 7.78 -10.33
N ALA A 318 9.02 9.07 -10.38
CA ALA A 318 9.04 9.87 -11.59
C ALA A 318 10.43 10.38 -11.92
N VAL A 319 10.80 10.36 -13.20
CA VAL A 319 12.03 10.99 -13.72
C VAL A 319 11.71 12.00 -14.82
N THR A 320 12.64 12.96 -15.01
CA THR A 320 12.63 13.90 -16.13
C THR A 320 13.07 13.21 -17.43
N LYS A 321 13.02 13.93 -18.55
CA LYS A 321 13.55 13.43 -19.84
C LYS A 321 15.05 13.18 -19.81
N GLU A 322 15.79 13.84 -18.90
CA GLU A 322 17.22 13.63 -18.68
C GLU A 322 17.50 12.46 -17.72
N ARG A 323 16.48 11.69 -17.33
CA ARG A 323 16.55 10.56 -16.38
C ARG A 323 17.00 10.97 -14.98
N VAL A 324 16.72 12.21 -14.57
CA VAL A 324 16.94 12.69 -13.21
C VAL A 324 15.65 12.58 -12.43
N ILE A 325 15.75 12.22 -11.14
CA ILE A 325 14.58 12.13 -10.27
C ILE A 325 13.79 13.44 -10.27
N ALA A 326 12.48 13.37 -10.40
CA ALA A 326 11.62 14.56 -10.35
C ALA A 326 11.70 15.23 -8.97
N PRO A 327 11.81 16.56 -8.88
CA PRO A 327 11.98 17.26 -7.60
C PRO A 327 10.86 16.95 -6.58
N PHE A 328 9.65 16.77 -7.05
CA PHE A 328 8.47 16.49 -6.24
C PHE A 328 8.36 15.01 -5.81
N ALA A 329 9.02 14.08 -6.54
CA ALA A 329 8.78 12.65 -6.36
C ALA A 329 9.18 12.17 -4.96
N THR A 330 8.25 11.52 -4.27
CA THR A 330 8.47 10.96 -2.93
C THR A 330 9.59 9.93 -2.95
N GLN A 331 10.55 10.08 -2.03
CA GLN A 331 11.76 9.27 -1.94
C GLN A 331 11.74 8.45 -0.65
N ASN A 332 11.66 7.14 -0.76
CA ASN A 332 11.73 6.24 0.38
C ASN A 332 12.10 4.81 -0.06
N ARG A 333 12.36 3.94 0.89
CA ARG A 333 12.76 2.55 0.61
C ARG A 333 11.71 1.71 -0.10
N GLN A 334 10.46 2.15 -0.12
CA GLN A 334 9.36 1.45 -0.78
C GLN A 334 9.22 1.80 -2.26
N VAL A 335 9.98 2.76 -2.79
CA VAL A 335 10.08 2.99 -4.24
C VAL A 335 10.70 1.77 -4.89
N ASP A 336 10.02 1.20 -5.89
CA ASP A 336 10.49 -0.02 -6.56
C ASP A 336 11.11 0.25 -7.93
N ILE A 337 10.55 1.20 -8.67
CA ILE A 337 10.95 1.48 -10.05
C ILE A 337 10.59 2.93 -10.39
N THR A 338 11.22 3.50 -11.40
CA THR A 338 10.85 4.79 -11.97
C THR A 338 10.36 4.66 -13.41
N ALA A 339 9.57 5.64 -13.83
CA ALA A 339 9.26 5.88 -15.25
C ALA A 339 9.22 7.40 -15.49
N PRO A 340 9.18 7.87 -16.74
CA PRO A 340 9.01 9.28 -17.04
C PRO A 340 7.75 9.84 -16.36
N GLY A 341 7.87 11.02 -15.74
CA GLY A 341 6.75 11.65 -15.02
C GLY A 341 6.84 13.17 -14.98
N VAL A 342 7.70 13.76 -15.80
CA VAL A 342 7.82 15.21 -15.97
C VAL A 342 7.70 15.56 -17.44
N GLY A 343 6.85 16.54 -17.76
CA GLY A 343 6.59 16.93 -19.13
C GLY A 343 5.89 15.86 -19.96
N ILE A 344 5.00 15.10 -19.36
CA ILE A 344 4.29 14.00 -20.01
C ILE A 344 3.18 14.57 -20.88
N TYR A 345 3.38 14.59 -22.20
CA TYR A 345 2.38 14.97 -23.15
C TYR A 345 1.26 13.92 -23.18
N SER A 346 0.03 14.36 -22.91
CA SER A 346 -1.14 13.48 -22.75
C SER A 346 -2.44 14.28 -22.88
N PRO A 347 -3.60 13.63 -22.97
CA PRO A 347 -4.90 14.31 -22.89
C PRO A 347 -4.98 15.31 -21.76
N ALA A 348 -5.57 16.46 -22.04
CA ALA A 348 -5.79 17.54 -21.10
C ALA A 348 -7.20 18.12 -21.29
N ILE A 349 -7.74 18.74 -20.25
CA ILE A 349 -8.95 19.55 -20.38
C ILE A 349 -8.56 20.93 -20.92
N GLN A 350 -9.14 21.32 -22.05
CA GLN A 350 -9.23 22.73 -22.38
C GLN A 350 -10.45 23.28 -21.67
N VAL A 351 -10.26 24.25 -20.77
CA VAL A 351 -11.37 25.08 -20.30
C VAL A 351 -11.68 26.08 -21.45
N PRO A 352 -12.69 25.80 -22.30
CA PRO A 352 -12.94 26.67 -23.42
C PRO A 352 -13.63 27.96 -22.96
N PRO A 353 -13.52 29.05 -23.72
CA PRO A 353 -14.56 30.08 -23.71
C PRO A 353 -15.89 29.37 -23.98
N ALA A 354 -16.92 29.68 -23.21
CA ALA A 354 -18.21 28.98 -23.24
C ALA A 354 -18.67 28.66 -24.67
N GLY A 355 -18.76 27.38 -25.01
CA GLY A 355 -19.32 26.88 -26.26
C GLY A 355 -18.47 26.00 -27.17
N SER A 356 -17.22 25.65 -26.84
CA SER A 356 -16.44 24.72 -27.66
C SER A 356 -15.81 23.63 -26.79
N SER A 357 -16.19 22.38 -26.99
CA SER A 357 -15.54 21.20 -26.38
C SER A 357 -14.62 20.53 -27.41
N LEU A 358 -13.44 21.09 -27.62
CA LEU A 358 -12.43 20.44 -28.44
C LEU A 358 -11.53 19.59 -27.54
N PRO A 359 -11.17 18.37 -27.98
CA PRO A 359 -10.15 17.58 -27.29
C PRO A 359 -8.86 18.38 -27.20
N ALA A 360 -8.19 18.29 -26.07
CA ALA A 360 -6.96 19.02 -25.80
C ALA A 360 -5.85 18.10 -25.33
N TRP A 361 -4.63 18.54 -25.52
CA TRP A 361 -3.43 17.87 -25.02
C TRP A 361 -2.56 18.87 -24.29
N GLY A 362 -1.80 18.39 -23.33
CA GLY A 362 -0.90 19.22 -22.53
C GLY A 362 0.21 18.43 -21.88
N LEU A 363 1.16 19.14 -21.28
CA LEU A 363 2.22 18.52 -20.49
C LEU A 363 1.75 18.39 -19.05
N LYS A 364 2.10 17.25 -18.46
CA LYS A 364 1.73 16.90 -17.08
C LYS A 364 2.93 16.41 -16.30
N ASP A 365 2.94 16.76 -15.01
CA ASP A 365 3.96 16.36 -14.05
C ASP A 365 3.34 15.56 -12.91
N GLY A 366 3.98 14.45 -12.54
CA GLY A 366 3.51 13.63 -11.43
C GLY A 366 3.91 12.16 -11.55
N THR A 367 4.13 11.51 -10.42
CA THR A 367 4.30 10.05 -10.33
C THR A 367 3.01 9.33 -10.78
N SER A 368 1.88 10.02 -10.78
CA SER A 368 0.61 9.55 -11.33
C SER A 368 0.70 9.17 -12.80
N TYR A 369 1.50 9.89 -13.59
CA TYR A 369 1.68 9.64 -15.03
C TYR A 369 2.78 8.60 -15.31
N SER A 370 3.66 8.34 -14.34
CA SER A 370 4.64 7.25 -14.38
C SER A 370 4.00 5.88 -14.13
N ALA A 371 3.06 5.80 -13.18
CA ALA A 371 2.42 4.55 -12.77
C ALA A 371 1.71 3.81 -13.92
N PRO A 372 0.92 4.45 -14.80
CA PRO A 372 0.28 3.77 -15.92
C PRO A 372 1.26 3.20 -16.94
N MET A 373 2.46 3.76 -17.07
CA MET A 373 3.50 3.20 -17.94
C MET A 373 3.97 1.84 -17.42
N VAL A 374 4.23 1.72 -16.12
CA VAL A 374 4.61 0.46 -15.49
C VAL A 374 3.44 -0.52 -15.48
N SER A 375 2.21 -0.05 -15.26
CA SER A 375 1.00 -0.88 -15.27
C SER A 375 0.72 -1.48 -16.64
N ALA A 376 0.86 -0.71 -17.70
CA ALA A 376 0.70 -1.17 -19.08
C ALA A 376 1.83 -2.16 -19.47
N ALA A 377 3.08 -1.86 -19.11
CA ALA A 377 4.21 -2.78 -19.30
C ALA A 377 4.00 -4.11 -18.57
N ALA A 378 3.48 -4.09 -17.35
CA ALA A 378 3.11 -5.29 -16.59
C ALA A 378 2.02 -6.10 -17.30
N THR A 379 1.00 -5.43 -17.83
CA THR A 379 -0.11 -6.08 -18.55
C THR A 379 0.37 -6.66 -19.87
N TRP A 380 1.25 -5.97 -20.58
CA TRP A 380 1.94 -6.49 -21.77
C TRP A 380 2.76 -7.74 -21.44
N LEU A 381 3.57 -7.72 -20.38
CA LEU A 381 4.33 -8.90 -19.92
C LEU A 381 3.42 -10.08 -19.58
N ALA A 382 2.24 -9.84 -18.99
CA ALA A 382 1.26 -10.89 -18.73
C ALA A 382 0.77 -11.55 -20.04
N GLN A 383 0.61 -10.78 -21.12
CA GLN A 383 0.28 -11.29 -22.47
C GLN A 383 1.46 -12.05 -23.09
N ALA A 384 2.65 -11.47 -23.06
CA ALA A 384 3.83 -12.05 -23.69
C ALA A 384 4.35 -13.30 -22.97
N ARG A 385 4.09 -13.41 -21.67
CA ARG A 385 4.60 -14.48 -20.79
C ARG A 385 3.50 -15.06 -19.88
N PRO A 386 2.46 -15.71 -20.46
CA PRO A 386 1.21 -16.09 -19.75
C PRO A 386 1.39 -17.13 -18.64
N GLY A 387 2.57 -17.72 -18.51
CA GLY A 387 2.87 -18.66 -17.40
C GLY A 387 3.40 -18.01 -16.13
N LEU A 388 3.59 -16.69 -16.11
CA LEU A 388 4.10 -15.98 -14.94
C LEU A 388 2.99 -15.58 -13.99
N GLU A 389 3.27 -15.70 -12.68
CA GLU A 389 2.42 -15.13 -11.64
C GLU A 389 2.58 -13.59 -11.62
N ALA A 390 1.56 -12.88 -11.15
CA ALA A 390 1.55 -11.41 -11.06
C ALA A 390 2.81 -10.86 -10.34
N ARG A 391 3.23 -11.49 -9.24
CA ARG A 391 4.43 -11.10 -8.50
C ARG A 391 5.73 -11.34 -9.28
N GLN A 392 5.78 -12.40 -10.07
CA GLN A 392 6.92 -12.63 -10.97
C GLN A 392 7.02 -11.53 -12.01
N ILE A 393 5.89 -11.04 -12.53
CA ILE A 393 5.84 -9.92 -13.47
C ILE A 393 6.35 -8.64 -12.81
N GLY A 394 5.81 -8.28 -11.63
CA GLY A 394 6.27 -7.10 -10.89
C GLY A 394 7.76 -7.15 -10.61
N ARG A 395 8.26 -8.28 -10.10
CA ARG A 395 9.69 -8.45 -9.84
C ARG A 395 10.55 -8.46 -11.10
N LEU A 396 10.02 -8.96 -12.20
CA LEU A 396 10.73 -8.96 -13.47
C LEU A 396 10.94 -7.53 -13.97
N LEU A 397 9.89 -6.68 -13.90
CA LEU A 397 9.98 -5.27 -14.25
C LEU A 397 11.03 -4.54 -13.40
N THR A 398 11.02 -4.76 -12.09
CA THR A 398 11.96 -4.08 -11.19
C THR A 398 13.39 -4.57 -11.41
N THR A 399 13.65 -5.87 -11.44
CA THR A 399 15.02 -6.42 -11.58
C THR A 399 15.62 -6.28 -12.97
N SER A 400 14.84 -5.93 -13.98
CA SER A 400 15.32 -5.64 -15.35
C SER A 400 15.35 -4.15 -15.68
N ALA A 401 15.04 -3.29 -14.71
CA ALA A 401 15.13 -1.85 -14.86
C ALA A 401 16.57 -1.40 -15.18
N THR A 402 16.68 -0.29 -15.87
CA THR A 402 17.98 0.34 -16.11
C THR A 402 18.39 1.11 -14.85
N ASP A 403 19.46 0.67 -14.20
CA ASP A 403 19.95 1.28 -12.96
C ASP A 403 20.24 2.78 -13.14
N LEU A 404 19.76 3.60 -12.23
CA LEU A 404 19.95 5.04 -12.19
C LEU A 404 20.37 5.49 -10.79
N GLY A 405 21.17 6.54 -10.74
CA GLY A 405 21.67 7.09 -9.47
C GLY A 405 22.78 6.29 -8.85
N PRO A 406 22.82 6.10 -7.54
CA PRO A 406 23.76 5.22 -6.87
C PRO A 406 23.59 3.77 -7.32
N PRO A 407 24.69 3.01 -7.56
CA PRO A 407 24.58 1.64 -8.05
C PRO A 407 23.68 0.74 -7.20
N GLY A 408 22.74 0.05 -7.86
CA GLY A 408 21.75 -0.82 -7.24
C GLY A 408 20.56 -0.06 -6.69
N ARG A 409 19.70 -0.76 -5.92
CA ARG A 409 18.46 -0.17 -5.38
C ARG A 409 18.73 0.98 -4.42
N ASP A 410 18.09 2.10 -4.65
CA ASP A 410 18.14 3.30 -3.80
C ASP A 410 16.75 3.91 -3.53
N PRO A 411 16.60 4.85 -2.57
CA PRO A 411 15.30 5.43 -2.21
C PRO A 411 14.69 6.37 -3.25
N MET A 412 15.45 6.84 -4.23
CA MET A 412 15.01 7.79 -5.27
C MET A 412 14.45 7.04 -6.49
N TYR A 413 15.26 6.13 -7.03
CA TYR A 413 14.99 5.45 -8.28
C TYR A 413 14.47 4.01 -8.10
N GLY A 414 14.47 3.48 -6.88
CA GLY A 414 14.22 2.05 -6.64
C GLY A 414 15.29 1.20 -7.32
N GLU A 415 14.90 0.30 -8.19
CA GLU A 415 15.80 -0.51 -9.02
C GLU A 415 16.22 0.22 -10.32
N GLY A 416 15.65 1.40 -10.60
CA GLY A 416 15.99 2.21 -11.78
C GLY A 416 14.81 2.50 -12.70
N LEU A 417 15.11 2.85 -13.95
CA LEU A 417 14.13 3.22 -14.98
C LEU A 417 13.53 1.97 -15.64
N LEU A 418 12.20 1.96 -15.79
CA LEU A 418 11.48 0.94 -16.54
C LEU A 418 12.13 0.67 -17.90
N ASN A 419 12.42 -0.61 -18.18
CA ASN A 419 12.94 -1.09 -19.44
C ASN A 419 12.14 -2.31 -19.91
N ILE A 420 11.22 -2.10 -20.85
CA ILE A 420 10.29 -3.14 -21.31
C ILE A 420 11.04 -4.20 -22.11
N GLY A 421 11.99 -3.82 -22.95
CA GLY A 421 12.79 -4.75 -23.76
C GLY A 421 13.60 -5.71 -22.89
N SER A 422 14.27 -5.17 -21.89
CA SER A 422 15.00 -5.98 -20.90
C SER A 422 14.06 -6.91 -20.12
N ALA A 423 12.87 -6.44 -19.71
CA ALA A 423 11.89 -7.26 -18.99
C ALA A 423 11.35 -8.43 -19.83
N LEU A 424 11.16 -8.22 -21.14
CA LEU A 424 10.71 -9.28 -22.05
C LEU A 424 11.75 -10.38 -22.21
N SER A 425 13.05 -10.04 -22.22
CA SER A 425 14.16 -10.96 -22.46
C SER A 425 14.74 -11.59 -21.18
N THR A 426 14.60 -10.95 -20.03
CA THR A 426 15.16 -11.40 -18.76
C THR A 426 14.49 -12.68 -18.26
N LYS A 427 15.30 -13.57 -17.66
CA LYS A 427 14.79 -14.81 -17.06
C LYS A 427 13.86 -14.49 -15.90
N ALA A 428 12.68 -15.14 -15.90
CA ALA A 428 11.71 -14.97 -14.83
C ALA A 428 12.28 -15.37 -13.45
N PRO A 429 12.01 -14.59 -12.40
CA PRO A 429 12.30 -14.97 -11.03
C PRO A 429 11.48 -16.19 -10.62
N PRO A 430 11.84 -16.90 -9.55
CA PRO A 430 11.04 -18.00 -9.02
C PRO A 430 9.63 -17.55 -8.64
N ALA A 431 8.66 -18.44 -8.85
CA ALA A 431 7.29 -18.26 -8.36
C ALA A 431 7.24 -18.32 -6.82
N ASP A 432 6.32 -17.58 -6.22
CA ASP A 432 5.97 -17.64 -4.81
C ASP A 432 4.45 -17.73 -4.61
N PRO A 433 3.88 -18.92 -4.82
CA PRO A 433 2.43 -19.10 -4.89
C PRO A 433 1.75 -19.07 -3.50
N MET A 434 2.50 -18.94 -2.40
CA MET A 434 1.93 -18.95 -1.07
C MET A 434 1.51 -17.57 -0.56
N GLU A 435 1.83 -16.55 -1.28
CA GLU A 435 1.52 -15.17 -0.93
C GLU A 435 0.00 -14.82 -1.02
N PRO A 436 -0.43 -13.81 -0.28
CA PRO A 436 0.30 -13.08 0.76
C PRO A 436 0.44 -13.90 2.04
N ASN A 437 1.65 -13.99 2.57
CA ASN A 437 1.94 -14.79 3.77
C ASN A 437 2.87 -14.10 4.79
N ASP A 438 3.07 -12.80 4.72
CA ASP A 438 3.97 -12.01 5.58
C ASP A 438 3.63 -12.04 7.08
N ASP A 439 2.41 -12.40 7.44
CA ASP A 439 1.97 -12.43 8.83
C ASP A 439 0.97 -13.56 9.10
N ILE A 440 0.91 -14.00 10.35
CA ILE A 440 -0.04 -15.00 10.82
C ILE A 440 -1.50 -14.58 10.55
N ARG A 441 -1.80 -13.28 10.53
CA ARG A 441 -3.14 -12.73 10.27
C ARG A 441 -3.65 -13.11 8.88
N TRP A 442 -2.78 -13.12 7.87
CA TRP A 442 -3.12 -13.51 6.51
C TRP A 442 -3.44 -15.00 6.40
N LEU A 443 -2.71 -15.83 7.17
CA LEU A 443 -2.85 -17.28 7.13
C LEU A 443 -4.09 -17.82 7.85
N LYS A 444 -4.62 -17.09 8.81
CA LYS A 444 -5.76 -17.54 9.64
C LYS A 444 -7.12 -17.31 9.02
N GLY A 445 -7.20 -16.54 7.94
CA GLY A 445 -8.46 -16.10 7.34
C GLY A 445 -9.19 -15.05 8.20
N SER A 446 -8.46 -14.32 9.07
CA SER A 446 -9.01 -13.23 9.86
C SER A 446 -9.14 -11.92 9.08
N LEU A 447 -8.29 -11.72 8.08
CA LEU A 447 -8.32 -10.57 7.18
C LEU A 447 -8.71 -10.99 5.76
N LEU A 448 -8.19 -12.12 5.28
CA LEU A 448 -8.56 -12.70 3.99
C LEU A 448 -9.59 -13.80 4.17
N PRO A 449 -10.53 -13.99 3.23
CA PRO A 449 -11.67 -14.90 3.40
C PRO A 449 -11.31 -16.39 3.48
N SER A 450 -10.09 -16.78 3.15
CA SER A 450 -9.64 -18.17 3.16
C SER A 450 -8.40 -18.38 4.02
N LYS A 451 -8.37 -19.49 4.75
CA LYS A 451 -7.17 -19.94 5.45
C LYS A 451 -6.15 -20.50 4.47
N SER A 452 -4.89 -20.11 4.62
CA SER A 452 -3.80 -20.68 3.82
C SER A 452 -3.58 -22.16 4.12
N ALA A 453 -3.12 -22.90 3.13
CA ALA A 453 -2.80 -24.32 3.25
C ALA A 453 -1.69 -24.57 4.27
N TYR A 454 -1.60 -25.80 4.76
CA TYR A 454 -0.45 -26.22 5.55
C TYR A 454 0.73 -26.55 4.63
N LEU A 455 1.89 -25.99 4.90
CA LEU A 455 3.13 -26.38 4.24
C LEU A 455 3.44 -27.85 4.53
N TRP A 456 3.19 -28.29 5.78
CA TRP A 456 3.35 -29.68 6.18
C TRP A 456 2.29 -30.12 7.19
N ARG A 457 1.85 -31.40 7.07
CA ARG A 457 0.94 -32.05 8.01
C ARG A 457 1.30 -33.54 8.15
N PRO A 458 0.92 -34.19 9.26
CA PRO A 458 1.14 -35.63 9.47
C PRO A 458 0.51 -36.47 8.34
N GLY A 459 1.13 -37.60 8.05
CA GLY A 459 0.70 -38.52 6.99
C GLY A 459 1.32 -38.23 5.60
N ARG A 460 1.94 -37.07 5.39
CA ARG A 460 2.76 -36.83 4.20
C ARG A 460 4.09 -37.57 4.32
N ARG A 461 4.40 -38.45 3.33
CA ARG A 461 5.70 -39.15 3.24
C ARG A 461 6.82 -38.20 2.85
N ALA A 462 6.54 -37.25 1.95
CA ALA A 462 7.50 -36.24 1.53
C ALA A 462 7.57 -35.06 2.53
N ALA A 463 8.73 -34.45 2.63
CA ALA A 463 8.90 -33.18 3.32
C ALA A 463 8.01 -32.10 2.67
N GLY A 464 7.43 -31.22 3.48
CA GLY A 464 6.85 -29.96 3.00
C GLY A 464 8.00 -29.04 2.56
N LYS A 465 7.91 -28.49 1.35
CA LYS A 465 8.94 -27.59 0.82
C LYS A 465 8.27 -26.33 0.29
N ALA A 466 8.92 -25.18 0.53
CA ALA A 466 8.65 -23.91 -0.15
C ALA A 466 9.99 -23.37 -0.69
N VAL A 467 9.94 -22.74 -1.84
CA VAL A 467 11.02 -21.92 -2.38
C VAL A 467 10.43 -20.54 -2.56
N ALA A 468 11.05 -19.55 -1.97
CA ALA A 468 10.54 -18.21 -1.93
C ALA A 468 11.68 -17.18 -2.03
N THR A 469 11.30 -15.95 -2.27
CA THR A 469 12.21 -14.81 -2.25
C THR A 469 11.63 -13.73 -1.37
N LEU A 470 12.39 -13.28 -0.40
CA LEU A 470 12.07 -12.13 0.45
C LEU A 470 12.70 -10.87 -0.12
N GLY A 471 12.01 -9.74 0.07
CA GLY A 471 12.52 -8.40 -0.19
C GLY A 471 12.47 -7.57 1.09
N ARG A 472 13.61 -7.02 1.51
CA ARG A 472 13.72 -6.29 2.77
C ARG A 472 12.68 -5.16 2.91
N SER A 473 12.39 -4.47 1.81
CA SER A 473 11.51 -3.30 1.79
C SER A 473 10.03 -3.66 1.65
N LYS A 474 9.69 -4.64 0.83
CA LYS A 474 8.31 -4.91 0.43
C LYS A 474 7.77 -6.27 0.88
N ASP A 475 8.65 -7.21 1.16
CA ASP A 475 8.30 -8.59 1.51
C ASP A 475 9.29 -9.14 2.55
N PRO A 476 9.31 -8.56 3.77
CA PRO A 476 10.36 -8.83 4.75
C PRO A 476 10.24 -10.18 5.45
N ALA A 477 9.12 -10.89 5.29
CA ALA A 477 8.82 -12.08 6.06
C ALA A 477 7.83 -13.02 5.39
N ASP A 478 8.16 -14.26 5.29
CA ASP A 478 7.24 -15.37 4.96
C ASP A 478 6.81 -16.14 6.18
N VAL A 479 5.54 -16.45 6.30
CA VAL A 479 4.98 -17.24 7.38
C VAL A 479 4.26 -18.49 6.84
N TYR A 480 4.56 -19.64 7.43
CA TYR A 480 4.00 -20.93 7.01
C TYR A 480 3.29 -21.63 8.15
N ARG A 481 2.21 -22.36 7.83
CA ARG A 481 1.49 -23.21 8.78
C ARG A 481 2.05 -24.61 8.76
N VAL A 482 2.40 -25.14 9.94
CA VAL A 482 2.89 -26.51 10.13
C VAL A 482 2.06 -27.21 11.21
N LEU A 483 1.47 -28.37 10.87
CA LEU A 483 0.70 -29.18 11.81
C LEU A 483 1.58 -30.32 12.36
N ILE A 484 1.79 -30.35 13.69
CA ILE A 484 2.61 -31.36 14.36
C ILE A 484 1.68 -32.36 15.06
N ALA A 485 1.81 -33.64 14.74
CA ALA A 485 1.06 -34.73 15.39
C ALA A 485 1.31 -34.78 16.91
N PRO A 486 0.39 -35.39 17.70
CA PRO A 486 0.59 -35.61 19.14
C PRO A 486 1.90 -36.33 19.43
N ARG A 487 2.65 -35.84 20.43
CA ARG A 487 3.90 -36.46 20.89
C ARG A 487 5.00 -36.61 19.84
N ARG A 488 4.90 -35.94 18.68
CA ARG A 488 5.86 -36.00 17.58
C ARG A 488 6.73 -34.73 17.51
N LYS A 489 7.82 -34.85 16.76
CA LYS A 489 8.74 -33.76 16.45
C LYS A 489 8.75 -33.48 14.94
N VAL A 490 9.08 -32.26 14.57
CA VAL A 490 9.39 -31.86 13.19
C VAL A 490 10.74 -31.16 13.16
N LEU A 491 11.53 -31.45 12.17
CA LEU A 491 12.73 -30.68 11.82
C LEU A 491 12.35 -29.67 10.75
N ILE A 492 12.66 -28.41 10.99
CA ILE A 492 12.43 -27.29 10.08
C ILE A 492 13.80 -26.75 9.72
N THR A 493 14.11 -26.68 8.43
CA THR A 493 15.42 -26.21 7.93
C THR A 493 15.23 -25.24 6.80
N THR A 494 16.13 -24.27 6.70
CA THR A 494 16.28 -23.42 5.52
C THR A 494 17.59 -23.74 4.82
N ALA A 495 17.60 -23.62 3.49
CA ALA A 495 18.80 -23.54 2.68
C ALA A 495 18.71 -22.24 1.89
N GLN A 496 19.73 -21.41 2.01
CA GLN A 496 19.83 -20.15 1.27
C GLN A 496 20.48 -20.41 -0.08
N PHE A 497 19.93 -19.82 -1.13
CA PHE A 497 20.56 -19.76 -2.45
C PHE A 497 21.32 -18.45 -2.61
N GLU A 498 20.69 -17.36 -2.16
CA GLU A 498 21.23 -16.01 -2.15
C GLU A 498 20.83 -15.35 -0.85
N GLY A 499 21.71 -14.60 -0.22
CA GLY A 499 21.39 -13.85 0.98
C GLY A 499 21.50 -14.64 2.28
N ASP A 500 20.95 -14.08 3.35
CA ASP A 500 20.91 -14.66 4.70
C ASP A 500 19.52 -14.49 5.32
N VAL A 501 18.97 -15.55 5.91
CA VAL A 501 17.65 -15.57 6.52
C VAL A 501 17.70 -15.96 7.99
N ALA A 502 16.76 -15.43 8.76
CA ALA A 502 16.49 -15.84 10.13
C ALA A 502 15.19 -16.66 10.22
N LEU A 503 15.21 -17.71 11.03
CA LEU A 503 14.08 -18.63 11.23
C LEU A 503 13.50 -18.46 12.63
N LYS A 504 12.19 -18.28 12.75
CA LYS A 504 11.46 -18.23 14.02
C LYS A 504 10.25 -19.16 13.96
N VAL A 505 9.95 -19.82 15.08
CA VAL A 505 8.73 -20.62 15.22
C VAL A 505 7.85 -20.07 16.33
N PHE A 506 6.60 -19.79 16.01
CA PHE A 506 5.62 -19.20 16.90
C PHE A 506 4.62 -20.22 17.44
N ARG A 507 4.13 -19.98 18.65
CA ARG A 507 3.14 -20.83 19.35
C ARG A 507 1.82 -20.88 18.58
N PRO A 508 0.99 -21.92 18.82
CA PRO A 508 -0.33 -22.04 18.19
C PRO A 508 -1.25 -20.84 18.43
N GLY A 509 -1.12 -20.16 19.57
CA GLY A 509 -1.90 -18.99 19.94
C GLY A 509 -1.43 -17.65 19.38
N ALA A 510 -0.28 -17.60 18.71
CA ALA A 510 0.25 -16.36 18.16
C ALA A 510 -0.72 -15.73 17.15
N LYS A 511 -0.86 -14.40 17.21
CA LYS A 511 -1.77 -13.62 16.33
C LYS A 511 -1.03 -12.92 15.21
N THR A 512 0.24 -12.58 15.41
CA THR A 512 1.10 -11.84 14.47
C THR A 512 2.57 -12.17 14.76
N ILE A 513 3.45 -11.96 13.78
CA ILE A 513 4.90 -12.01 13.96
C ILE A 513 5.50 -10.68 14.46
N LEU A 514 4.77 -9.57 14.29
CA LEU A 514 5.26 -8.21 14.56
C LEU A 514 5.39 -7.87 16.04
N LYS A 515 4.57 -8.47 16.90
CA LYS A 515 4.58 -8.23 18.35
C LYS A 515 4.71 -9.58 19.06
N GLY A 516 5.87 -9.90 19.59
CA GLY A 516 5.82 -11.08 20.38
C GLY A 516 7.05 -11.91 20.60
N GLY A 517 8.07 -11.34 21.19
CA GLY A 517 9.14 -12.17 21.75
C GLY A 517 8.63 -13.32 22.62
N GLY A 518 7.53 -13.12 23.39
CA GLY A 518 6.90 -14.14 24.22
C GLY A 518 6.09 -15.21 23.48
N GLN A 519 5.87 -15.10 22.19
CA GLN A 519 5.15 -16.08 21.36
C GLN A 519 6.10 -16.99 20.57
N VAL A 520 7.40 -16.70 20.56
CA VAL A 520 8.42 -17.50 19.87
C VAL A 520 8.76 -18.72 20.72
N ILE A 521 8.69 -19.92 20.12
CA ILE A 521 9.08 -21.18 20.75
C ILE A 521 10.58 -21.40 20.61
N VAL A 522 11.12 -21.18 19.42
CA VAL A 522 12.51 -21.37 19.05
C VAL A 522 12.86 -20.48 17.87
N ARG A 523 14.11 -20.09 17.80
CA ARG A 523 14.70 -19.30 16.71
C ARG A 523 16.05 -19.87 16.30
N SER A 524 16.44 -19.58 15.06
CA SER A 524 17.77 -19.79 14.53
C SER A 524 18.12 -18.62 13.62
N ASP A 525 19.29 -18.04 13.80
CA ASP A 525 19.81 -16.90 13.05
C ASP A 525 21.33 -16.98 13.10
N LYS A 526 21.90 -17.86 12.27
CA LYS A 526 23.33 -18.17 12.22
C LYS A 526 23.97 -17.40 11.08
N ALA A 527 25.20 -16.98 11.24
CA ALA A 527 25.97 -16.38 10.17
C ALA A 527 26.25 -17.41 9.05
N ARG A 528 26.22 -16.95 7.79
CA ARG A 528 26.64 -17.78 6.64
C ARG A 528 28.05 -18.37 6.84
N PRO A 529 28.33 -19.56 6.29
CA PRO A 529 27.50 -20.36 5.37
C PRO A 529 26.51 -21.31 6.06
N ALA A 530 26.26 -21.17 7.36
CA ALA A 530 25.41 -22.11 8.10
C ALA A 530 23.94 -22.02 7.67
N THR A 531 23.28 -23.17 7.49
CA THR A 531 21.84 -23.26 7.27
C THR A 531 21.10 -23.11 8.60
N GLU A 532 19.91 -22.46 8.55
CA GLU A 532 19.05 -22.41 9.71
C GLU A 532 18.36 -23.76 9.93
N GLY A 533 18.24 -24.16 11.19
CA GLY A 533 17.57 -25.40 11.52
C GLY A 533 17.08 -25.44 12.96
N VAL A 534 15.83 -25.86 13.15
CA VAL A 534 15.21 -26.00 14.46
C VAL A 534 14.40 -27.28 14.56
N LEU A 535 14.44 -27.90 15.73
CA LEU A 535 13.63 -29.07 16.09
C LEU A 535 12.47 -28.62 16.99
N VAL A 536 11.23 -28.83 16.53
CA VAL A 536 10.03 -28.46 17.28
C VAL A 536 9.27 -29.69 17.73
N ARG A 537 8.95 -29.77 19.01
CA ARG A 537 8.22 -30.89 19.62
C ARG A 537 6.82 -30.50 20.02
N ASN A 538 5.83 -31.28 19.63
CA ASN A 538 4.48 -31.24 20.21
C ASN A 538 4.42 -32.19 21.42
N SER A 539 4.46 -31.68 22.63
CA SER A 539 4.34 -32.46 23.87
C SER A 539 2.89 -32.79 24.25
N LYS A 540 1.91 -32.24 23.54
CA LYS A 540 0.48 -32.44 23.86
C LYS A 540 -0.07 -33.73 23.26
N ARG A 541 -1.25 -34.17 23.76
CA ARG A 541 -1.98 -35.35 23.27
C ARG A 541 -2.82 -35.08 22.03
N ARG A 542 -2.89 -33.82 21.58
CA ARG A 542 -3.63 -33.37 20.36
C ARG A 542 -2.68 -32.75 19.36
N PRO A 543 -3.02 -32.76 18.06
CA PRO A 543 -2.24 -32.07 17.04
C PRO A 543 -2.13 -30.56 17.36
N GLN A 544 -1.00 -29.94 17.04
CA GLN A 544 -0.77 -28.52 17.23
C GLN A 544 -0.30 -27.85 15.94
N THR A 545 -0.93 -26.74 15.59
CA THR A 545 -0.46 -25.87 14.52
C THR A 545 0.56 -24.89 15.10
N VAL A 546 1.75 -24.85 14.55
CA VAL A 546 2.74 -23.81 14.78
C VAL A 546 2.88 -22.95 13.51
N TYR A 547 3.41 -21.74 13.67
CA TYR A 547 3.70 -20.84 12.55
C TYR A 547 5.21 -20.68 12.45
N VAL A 548 5.72 -20.88 11.25
CA VAL A 548 7.13 -20.79 10.91
C VAL A 548 7.34 -19.50 10.14
N SER A 549 8.11 -18.57 10.66
CA SER A 549 8.48 -17.34 9.96
C SER A 549 9.93 -17.44 9.48
N VAL A 550 10.13 -17.11 8.23
CA VAL A 550 11.43 -16.84 7.61
C VAL A 550 11.49 -15.35 7.33
N THR A 551 12.55 -14.68 7.75
CA THR A 551 12.74 -13.24 7.57
C THR A 551 14.12 -12.98 7.00
N VAL A 552 14.33 -11.85 6.31
CA VAL A 552 15.67 -11.41 5.96
C VAL A 552 16.47 -11.24 7.25
N SER A 553 17.68 -11.82 7.31
CA SER A 553 18.57 -11.67 8.46
C SER A 553 18.99 -10.20 8.62
N PRO A 554 19.02 -9.65 9.84
CA PRO A 554 19.55 -8.30 10.07
C PRO A 554 21.00 -8.09 9.61
N ARG A 555 21.75 -9.18 9.47
CA ARG A 555 23.15 -9.17 8.99
C ARG A 555 23.30 -9.07 7.47
N TRP A 556 22.21 -9.29 6.73
CA TRP A 556 22.22 -9.20 5.28
C TRP A 556 21.92 -7.76 4.87
N SER A 557 22.69 -7.19 3.95
CA SER A 557 22.56 -5.78 3.51
C SER A 557 21.69 -5.62 2.27
N ASP A 558 21.75 -6.60 1.36
CA ASP A 558 21.08 -6.46 0.07
C ASP A 558 19.55 -6.59 0.20
N GLU A 559 18.84 -6.11 -0.81
CA GLU A 559 17.38 -6.07 -0.81
C GLU A 559 16.77 -7.47 -0.82
N TYR A 560 17.34 -8.41 -1.57
CA TYR A 560 16.70 -9.69 -1.83
C TYR A 560 17.44 -10.88 -1.22
N VAL A 561 16.64 -11.83 -0.78
CA VAL A 561 17.11 -13.14 -0.28
C VAL A 561 16.29 -14.24 -0.92
N ARG A 562 16.93 -15.26 -1.46
CA ARG A 562 16.28 -16.46 -1.98
C ARG A 562 16.58 -17.67 -1.13
N TYR A 563 15.54 -18.36 -0.68
CA TYR A 563 15.70 -19.51 0.21
C TYR A 563 14.78 -20.69 -0.15
N ARG A 564 15.08 -21.84 0.42
CA ARG A 564 14.21 -23.01 0.47
C ARG A 564 13.92 -23.33 1.93
N LEU A 565 12.64 -23.45 2.28
CA LEU A 565 12.19 -23.98 3.56
C LEU A 565 11.81 -25.46 3.39
N ALA A 566 12.25 -26.31 4.29
CA ALA A 566 11.85 -27.71 4.35
C ALA A 566 11.36 -28.09 5.75
N VAL A 567 10.28 -28.86 5.82
CA VAL A 567 9.68 -29.37 7.06
C VAL A 567 9.52 -30.88 6.95
N ALA A 568 10.15 -31.63 7.86
CA ALA A 568 10.10 -33.09 7.88
C ALA A 568 9.73 -33.62 9.26
N GLY A 569 8.88 -34.64 9.31
CA GLY A 569 8.59 -35.36 10.55
C GLY A 569 9.83 -36.11 11.06
N ARG A 570 10.03 -36.08 12.37
CA ARG A 570 11.04 -36.89 13.07
C ARG A 570 10.35 -37.77 14.12
N ARG A 571 10.82 -38.99 14.26
CA ARG A 571 10.37 -39.95 15.31
C ARG A 571 10.86 -39.53 16.68
#